data_00ff084e2f5375146ec66827494686dc
#
_entry.id   00ff084e2f5375146ec66827494686dc
#
_cell.length_a   1.000
_cell.length_b   1.000
_cell.length_c   1.000
_cell.angle_alpha   90.00
_cell.angle_beta   90.00
_cell.angle_gamma   90.00
#
_symmetry.space_group_name_H-M   'P 1'
#
loop_
_entity.id
_entity.type
_entity.pdbx_description
1 polymer ?
#
loop_
_entity_poly.entity_id
_entity_poly.type
_entity_poly.pdbx_seq_one_letter_code
_entity_poly.pdbx_strand_id
1 'polypeptide(L)'
;MNGTEAVDNIVEVEQLTKVFRDFWRRPGVRAVDGLDLTVRRGEIFGLLGPNGSGKSTTIKILLGLLNPTSGNVSVLGKSPRDVEIKKEIGYLPEESYLYNYLTPRETLNFYGRLFGISGKLRAERIEQLLDMAGLRHAADRPVGEFSKGIARS
;
A
#
# COMPACT_ATOMS: atom_id res chain seq x y z
N MET A 1 20.02 22.59 28.31
CA MET A 1 18.82 21.75 28.32
C MET A 1 18.54 21.37 26.84
N ASN A 2 19.15 20.26 26.37
CA ASN A 2 18.99 19.79 25.02
C ASN A 2 17.80 18.84 25.03
N GLY A 3 16.62 19.36 24.67
CA GLY A 3 15.49 18.53 24.31
C GLY A 3 15.80 17.83 23.00
N THR A 4 16.22 16.60 23.07
CA THR A 4 16.20 15.70 21.90
C THR A 4 14.75 15.50 21.55
N GLU A 5 14.24 16.25 20.57
CA GLU A 5 12.96 15.92 19.94
C GLU A 5 13.07 14.45 19.51
N ALA A 6 12.27 13.60 20.13
CA ALA A 6 12.16 12.21 19.71
C ALA A 6 11.68 12.25 18.25
N VAL A 7 12.58 11.92 17.34
CA VAL A 7 12.26 11.87 15.92
C VAL A 7 11.19 10.79 15.76
N ASP A 8 9.96 11.19 15.44
CA ASP A 8 8.82 10.29 15.29
C ASP A 8 8.94 9.56 13.95
N ASN A 9 9.76 8.51 13.95
CA ASN A 9 9.94 7.65 12.80
C ASN A 9 8.73 6.72 12.65
N ILE A 10 8.06 6.81 11.52
CA ILE A 10 6.92 5.94 11.20
C ILE A 10 7.33 4.68 10.44
N VAL A 11 8.49 4.68 9.79
CA VAL A 11 9.11 3.50 9.18
C VAL A 11 10.58 3.46 9.59
N GLU A 12 11.02 2.33 10.07
CA GLU A 12 12.42 2.05 10.40
C GLU A 12 12.79 0.68 9.81
N VAL A 13 13.86 0.66 9.06
CA VAL A 13 14.40 -0.55 8.42
C VAL A 13 15.89 -0.59 8.69
N GLU A 14 16.34 -1.68 9.27
CA GLU A 14 17.73 -1.90 9.63
C GLU A 14 18.25 -3.18 8.99
N GLN A 15 19.29 -3.06 8.16
CA GLN A 15 20.00 -4.16 7.52
C GLN A 15 19.06 -5.17 6.84
N LEU A 16 17.99 -4.65 6.22
CA LEU A 16 16.99 -5.47 5.57
C LEU A 16 17.59 -6.24 4.41
N THR A 17 17.50 -7.55 4.48
CA THR A 17 17.91 -8.45 3.40
C THR A 17 16.77 -9.38 3.02
N LYS A 18 16.55 -9.54 1.72
CA LYS A 18 15.61 -10.51 1.17
C LYS A 18 16.23 -11.35 0.08
N VAL A 19 16.31 -12.65 0.35
CA VAL A 19 16.75 -13.67 -0.61
C VAL A 19 15.56 -14.58 -0.93
N PHE A 20 15.17 -14.66 -2.18
CA PHE A 20 14.24 -15.66 -2.66
C PHE A 20 15.00 -16.97 -2.86
N ARG A 21 14.41 -18.08 -2.42
CA ARG A 21 14.97 -19.43 -2.60
C ARG A 21 14.15 -20.16 -3.65
N ASP A 22 14.82 -21.04 -4.41
CA ASP A 22 14.11 -21.95 -5.31
C ASP A 22 13.35 -23.05 -4.53
N PHE A 23 12.63 -23.89 -5.24
CA PHE A 23 11.90 -25.02 -4.67
C PHE A 23 12.83 -25.95 -3.84
N TRP A 24 14.10 -26.06 -4.23
CA TRP A 24 15.12 -26.86 -3.56
C TRP A 24 15.83 -26.15 -2.40
N ARG A 25 15.31 -24.99 -1.97
CA ARG A 25 15.92 -24.11 -0.93
C ARG A 25 17.31 -23.60 -1.25
N ARG A 26 17.76 -23.66 -2.49
CA ARG A 26 19.04 -23.06 -2.89
C ARG A 26 18.89 -21.53 -2.88
N PRO A 27 19.97 -20.81 -2.51
CA PRO A 27 19.97 -19.34 -2.60
C PRO A 27 19.71 -18.94 -4.06
N GLY A 28 18.62 -18.25 -4.29
CA GLY A 28 18.28 -17.71 -5.60
C GLY A 28 18.59 -16.22 -5.68
N VAL A 29 17.62 -15.41 -6.07
CA VAL A 29 17.79 -13.98 -6.26
C VAL A 29 17.81 -13.25 -4.92
N ARG A 30 18.88 -12.50 -4.65
CA ARG A 30 18.93 -11.52 -3.57
C ARG A 30 18.24 -10.25 -4.06
N ALA A 31 17.03 -10.03 -3.62
CA ALA A 31 16.19 -8.92 -4.07
C ALA A 31 16.41 -7.63 -3.28
N VAL A 32 16.84 -7.74 -2.02
CA VAL A 32 17.23 -6.62 -1.15
C VAL A 32 18.46 -7.06 -0.37
N ASP A 33 19.44 -6.18 -0.22
CA ASP A 33 20.73 -6.48 0.41
C ASP A 33 21.14 -5.38 1.38
N GLY A 34 20.97 -5.62 2.70
CA GLY A 34 21.43 -4.74 3.77
C GLY A 34 20.83 -3.31 3.70
N LEU A 35 19.56 -3.17 3.31
CA LEU A 35 18.93 -1.85 3.19
C LEU A 35 18.64 -1.26 4.57
N ASP A 36 19.13 -0.03 4.78
CA ASP A 36 18.74 0.84 5.88
C ASP A 36 17.86 1.97 5.36
N LEU A 37 16.76 2.24 6.04
CA LEU A 37 15.78 3.22 5.62
C LEU A 37 14.99 3.74 6.82
N THR A 38 14.80 5.05 6.89
CA THR A 38 13.96 5.70 7.88
C THR A 38 13.02 6.69 7.21
N VAL A 39 11.75 6.67 7.59
CA VAL A 39 10.75 7.66 7.15
C VAL A 39 10.11 8.29 8.37
N ARG A 40 10.08 9.61 8.42
CA ARG A 40 9.52 10.39 9.53
C ARG A 40 8.03 10.65 9.32
N ARG A 41 7.33 10.93 10.40
CA ARG A 41 5.93 11.35 10.33
C ARG A 41 5.76 12.61 9.49
N GLY A 42 4.79 12.59 8.56
CA GLY A 42 4.51 13.73 7.67
C GLY A 42 5.48 13.87 6.50
N GLU A 43 6.46 12.96 6.37
CA GLU A 43 7.42 12.97 5.26
C GLU A 43 6.84 12.33 4.00
N ILE A 44 7.16 12.92 2.84
CA ILE A 44 6.94 12.31 1.52
C ILE A 44 8.25 11.65 1.11
N PHE A 45 8.28 10.33 1.09
CA PHE A 45 9.46 9.56 0.78
C PHE A 45 9.36 8.87 -0.59
N GLY A 46 10.39 9.01 -1.42
CA GLY A 46 10.47 8.40 -2.75
C GLY A 46 11.48 7.26 -2.81
N LEU A 47 11.03 6.06 -3.14
CA LEU A 47 11.91 4.90 -3.37
C LEU A 47 12.15 4.74 -4.88
N LEU A 48 13.32 5.18 -5.36
CA LEU A 48 13.69 5.20 -6.76
C LEU A 48 14.72 4.11 -7.10
N GLY A 49 14.72 3.66 -8.35
CA GLY A 49 15.69 2.67 -8.83
C GLY A 49 15.18 1.92 -10.06
N PRO A 50 16.06 1.19 -10.78
CA PRO A 50 15.71 0.41 -11.97
C PRO A 50 14.76 -0.76 -11.63
N ASN A 51 14.21 -1.39 -12.65
CA ASN A 51 13.45 -2.62 -12.47
C ASN A 51 14.34 -3.72 -11.90
N GLY A 52 13.81 -4.47 -10.93
CA GLY A 52 14.58 -5.50 -10.21
C GLY A 52 15.42 -4.99 -9.03
N SER A 53 15.47 -3.67 -8.74
CA SER A 53 16.24 -3.13 -7.61
C SER A 53 15.64 -3.39 -6.21
N GLY A 54 14.58 -4.17 -6.11
CA GLY A 54 13.98 -4.53 -4.82
C GLY A 54 12.89 -3.60 -4.29
N LYS A 55 12.51 -2.53 -5.00
CA LYS A 55 11.47 -1.56 -4.56
C LYS A 55 10.16 -2.23 -4.14
N SER A 56 9.57 -3.00 -5.04
CA SER A 56 8.31 -3.70 -4.77
C SER A 56 8.45 -4.76 -3.67
N THR A 57 9.63 -5.37 -3.56
CA THR A 57 9.94 -6.32 -2.48
C THR A 57 9.98 -5.62 -1.13
N THR A 58 10.66 -4.48 -1.05
CA THR A 58 10.72 -3.64 0.15
C THR A 58 9.34 -3.18 0.57
N ILE A 59 8.54 -2.63 -0.35
CA ILE A 59 7.16 -2.21 -0.07
C ILE A 59 6.32 -3.38 0.47
N LYS A 60 6.40 -4.56 -0.16
CA LYS A 60 5.67 -5.75 0.31
C LYS A 60 6.09 -6.18 1.72
N ILE A 61 7.37 -5.99 2.08
CA ILE A 61 7.85 -6.28 3.44
C ILE A 61 7.30 -5.24 4.43
N LEU A 62 7.34 -3.95 4.09
CA LEU A 62 6.76 -2.87 4.91
C LEU A 62 5.25 -3.06 5.14
N LEU A 63 4.56 -3.58 4.15
CA LEU A 63 3.14 -3.95 4.25
C LEU A 63 2.89 -5.26 5.02
N GLY A 64 3.96 -5.99 5.42
CA GLY A 64 3.84 -7.31 6.06
C GLY A 64 3.25 -8.40 5.16
N LEU A 65 3.27 -8.21 3.83
CA LEU A 65 2.86 -9.18 2.83
C LEU A 65 3.98 -10.17 2.50
N LEU A 66 5.22 -9.82 2.85
CA LEU A 66 6.41 -10.62 2.60
C LEU A 66 7.32 -10.55 3.82
N ASN A 67 7.97 -11.68 4.16
CA ASN A 67 8.91 -11.73 5.27
C ASN A 67 10.32 -11.37 4.81
N PRO A 68 11.08 -10.60 5.58
CA PRO A 68 12.51 -10.47 5.37
C PRO A 68 13.22 -11.81 5.56
N THR A 69 14.41 -11.96 4.98
CA THR A 69 15.32 -13.08 5.28
C THR A 69 16.13 -12.75 6.54
N SER A 70 16.55 -11.50 6.69
CA SER A 70 17.22 -10.95 7.87
C SER A 70 17.04 -9.44 7.94
N GLY A 71 17.42 -8.83 9.06
CA GLY A 71 17.24 -7.42 9.35
C GLY A 71 15.94 -7.16 10.13
N ASN A 72 15.81 -5.93 10.62
CA ASN A 72 14.66 -5.49 11.40
C ASN A 72 13.81 -4.52 10.58
N VAL A 73 12.48 -4.60 10.77
CA VAL A 73 11.54 -3.69 10.12
C VAL A 73 10.45 -3.31 11.11
N SER A 74 10.26 -2.03 11.31
CA SER A 74 9.21 -1.44 12.12
C SER A 74 8.37 -0.47 11.29
N VAL A 75 7.06 -0.52 11.44
CA VAL A 75 6.11 0.42 10.86
C VAL A 75 5.16 0.88 11.95
N LEU A 76 5.04 2.18 12.16
CA LEU A 76 4.28 2.78 13.26
C LEU A 76 4.70 2.21 14.64
N GLY A 77 6.00 1.95 14.82
CA GLY A 77 6.58 1.41 16.05
C GLY A 77 6.28 -0.07 16.32
N LYS A 78 5.71 -0.80 15.36
CA LYS A 78 5.33 -2.22 15.49
C LYS A 78 5.86 -3.05 14.33
N SER A 79 5.83 -4.38 14.50
CA SER A 79 6.11 -5.28 13.38
C SER A 79 5.10 -5.08 12.24
N PRO A 80 5.54 -5.07 10.97
CA PRO A 80 4.64 -5.00 9.82
C PRO A 80 3.57 -6.10 9.76
N ARG A 81 3.72 -7.17 10.55
CA ARG A 81 2.76 -8.27 10.64
C ARG A 81 1.64 -8.02 11.63
N ASP A 82 1.77 -7.03 12.48
CA ASP A 82 0.74 -6.70 13.46
C ASP A 82 -0.54 -6.30 12.72
N VAL A 83 -1.65 -6.92 13.11
CA VAL A 83 -2.96 -6.69 12.47
C VAL A 83 -3.47 -5.27 12.77
N GLU A 84 -3.12 -4.74 13.93
CA GLU A 84 -3.60 -3.40 14.35
C GLU A 84 -3.08 -2.30 13.43
N ILE A 85 -1.81 -2.37 12.99
CA ILE A 85 -1.27 -1.36 12.09
C ILE A 85 -1.87 -1.40 10.69
N LYS A 86 -2.47 -2.52 10.29
CA LYS A 86 -3.13 -2.62 8.97
C LYS A 86 -4.31 -1.66 8.81
N LYS A 87 -4.92 -1.25 9.91
CA LYS A 87 -5.99 -0.25 9.93
C LYS A 87 -5.49 1.17 9.67
N GLU A 88 -4.21 1.40 9.93
CA GLU A 88 -3.52 2.70 9.80
C GLU A 88 -2.82 2.86 8.45
N ILE A 89 -2.66 1.77 7.68
CA ILE A 89 -1.91 1.76 6.42
C ILE A 89 -2.86 1.73 5.24
N GLY A 90 -2.74 2.73 4.35
CA GLY A 90 -3.32 2.69 3.01
C GLY A 90 -2.29 2.20 1.99
N TYR A 91 -2.70 1.33 1.08
CA TYR A 91 -1.85 0.87 -0.01
C TYR A 91 -2.58 0.98 -1.35
N LEU A 92 -1.96 1.69 -2.28
CA LEU A 92 -2.41 1.76 -3.67
C LEU A 92 -1.36 1.06 -4.55
N PRO A 93 -1.65 -0.15 -5.07
CA PRO A 93 -0.75 -0.86 -5.97
C PRO A 93 -0.68 -0.20 -7.35
N GLU A 94 0.40 -0.43 -8.09
CA GLU A 94 0.57 0.02 -9.47
C GLU A 94 -0.52 -0.58 -10.40
N GLU A 95 -0.82 -1.86 -10.21
CA GLU A 95 -1.95 -2.51 -10.83
C GLU A 95 -3.10 -2.61 -9.83
N SER A 96 -4.13 -1.80 -10.01
CA SER A 96 -5.35 -1.93 -9.23
C SER A 96 -6.16 -3.09 -9.79
N TYR A 97 -6.22 -4.20 -9.07
CA TYR A 97 -7.10 -5.34 -9.37
C TYR A 97 -8.56 -5.00 -9.03
N LEU A 98 -9.05 -3.88 -9.57
CA LEU A 98 -10.47 -3.56 -9.48
C LEU A 98 -11.25 -4.50 -10.39
N TYR A 99 -12.40 -4.93 -9.92
CA TYR A 99 -13.32 -5.71 -10.75
C TYR A 99 -13.87 -4.83 -11.86
N ASN A 100 -13.42 -5.04 -13.09
CA ASN A 100 -13.73 -4.20 -14.24
C ASN A 100 -15.24 -4.11 -14.56
N TYR A 101 -16.03 -5.08 -14.08
CA TYR A 101 -17.48 -5.11 -14.23
C TYR A 101 -18.24 -4.35 -13.14
N LEU A 102 -17.57 -3.98 -12.04
CA LEU A 102 -18.18 -3.16 -11.00
C LEU A 102 -18.11 -1.67 -11.37
N THR A 103 -19.13 -0.94 -10.96
CA THR A 103 -19.11 0.52 -10.99
C THR A 103 -18.28 1.08 -9.84
N PRO A 104 -17.80 2.34 -9.90
CA PRO A 104 -17.17 3.03 -8.78
C PRO A 104 -18.02 2.96 -7.50
N ARG A 105 -19.31 3.19 -7.60
CA ARG A 105 -20.27 3.12 -6.49
C ARG A 105 -20.30 1.73 -5.85
N GLU A 106 -20.41 0.70 -6.66
CA GLU A 106 -20.43 -0.70 -6.19
C GLU A 106 -19.11 -1.09 -5.56
N THR A 107 -18.00 -0.67 -6.14
CA THR A 107 -16.64 -0.89 -5.61
C THR A 107 -16.50 -0.26 -4.22
N LEU A 108 -16.85 1.01 -4.07
CA LEU A 108 -16.81 1.70 -2.78
C LEU A 108 -17.78 1.07 -1.76
N ASN A 109 -18.95 0.63 -2.20
CA ASN A 109 -19.91 -0.05 -1.34
C ASN A 109 -19.38 -1.42 -0.87
N PHE A 110 -18.72 -2.17 -1.75
CA PHE A 110 -18.08 -3.44 -1.42
C PHE A 110 -17.02 -3.26 -0.35
N TYR A 111 -16.06 -2.34 -0.55
CA TYR A 111 -15.03 -2.07 0.43
C TYR A 111 -15.60 -1.49 1.73
N GLY A 112 -16.56 -0.59 1.66
CA GLY A 112 -17.21 -0.04 2.84
C GLY A 112 -17.90 -1.11 3.70
N ARG A 113 -18.46 -2.14 3.09
CA ARG A 113 -18.98 -3.33 3.80
C ARG A 113 -17.86 -4.15 4.44
N LEU A 114 -16.78 -4.38 3.70
CA LEU A 114 -15.63 -5.15 4.17
C LEU A 114 -15.01 -4.52 5.43
N PHE A 115 -14.97 -3.18 5.47
CA PHE A 115 -14.49 -2.42 6.63
C PHE A 115 -15.56 -2.19 7.72
N GLY A 116 -16.73 -2.79 7.61
CA GLY A 116 -17.77 -2.71 8.63
C GLY A 116 -18.44 -1.34 8.75
N ILE A 117 -18.34 -0.47 7.75
CA ILE A 117 -18.96 0.86 7.77
C ILE A 117 -20.48 0.70 7.70
N SER A 118 -21.22 1.34 8.64
CA SER A 118 -22.68 1.30 8.68
C SER A 118 -23.35 1.83 7.40
N GLY A 119 -24.54 1.35 7.06
CA GLY A 119 -25.20 1.66 5.78
C GLY A 119 -25.36 3.15 5.51
N LYS A 120 -25.81 3.93 6.51
CA LYS A 120 -26.00 5.39 6.37
C LYS A 120 -24.66 6.09 6.17
N LEU A 121 -23.70 5.88 7.04
CA LEU A 121 -22.36 6.48 6.94
C LEU A 121 -21.66 6.07 5.64
N ARG A 122 -21.83 4.80 5.23
CA ARG A 122 -21.24 4.30 3.97
C ARG A 122 -21.81 5.04 2.77
N ALA A 123 -23.14 5.24 2.69
CA ALA A 123 -23.76 5.98 1.60
C ALA A 123 -23.24 7.43 1.51
N GLU A 124 -23.17 8.13 2.64
CA GLU A 124 -22.62 9.48 2.72
C GLU A 124 -21.14 9.53 2.26
N ARG A 125 -20.33 8.59 2.72
CA ARG A 125 -18.90 8.51 2.34
C ARG A 125 -18.71 8.18 0.86
N ILE A 126 -19.53 7.34 0.27
CA ILE A 126 -19.50 7.03 -1.16
C ILE A 126 -19.71 8.30 -1.97
N GLU A 127 -20.75 9.09 -1.67
CA GLU A 127 -21.01 10.34 -2.40
C GLU A 127 -19.86 11.34 -2.25
N GLN A 128 -19.31 11.49 -1.05
CA GLN A 128 -18.15 12.35 -0.81
C GLN A 128 -16.93 11.91 -1.63
N LEU A 129 -16.61 10.62 -1.65
CA LEU A 129 -15.45 10.10 -2.38
C LEU A 129 -15.62 10.22 -3.90
N LEU A 130 -16.82 9.96 -4.42
CA LEU A 130 -17.15 10.15 -5.84
C LEU A 130 -17.02 11.61 -6.26
N ASP A 131 -17.42 12.54 -5.40
CA ASP A 131 -17.28 13.97 -5.63
C ASP A 131 -15.81 14.39 -5.65
N MET A 132 -15.06 14.02 -4.61
CA MET A 132 -13.62 14.31 -4.49
C MET A 132 -12.81 13.77 -5.67
N ALA A 133 -13.17 12.61 -6.20
CA ALA A 133 -12.52 12.00 -7.35
C ALA A 133 -13.02 12.55 -8.70
N GLY A 134 -14.03 13.42 -8.72
CA GLY A 134 -14.67 13.90 -9.94
C GLY A 134 -15.44 12.83 -10.71
N LEU A 135 -15.82 11.73 -10.05
CA LEU A 135 -16.40 10.53 -10.68
C LEU A 135 -17.93 10.46 -10.58
N ARG A 136 -18.63 11.51 -10.09
CA ARG A 136 -20.10 11.51 -9.99
C ARG A 136 -20.78 11.20 -11.31
N HIS A 137 -20.28 11.76 -12.41
CA HIS A 137 -20.83 11.56 -13.75
C HIS A 137 -20.68 10.13 -14.28
N ALA A 138 -19.77 9.35 -13.71
CA ALA A 138 -19.46 7.99 -14.10
C ALA A 138 -19.68 6.98 -12.97
N ALA A 139 -20.33 7.40 -11.87
CA ALA A 139 -20.50 6.62 -10.65
C ALA A 139 -21.15 5.25 -10.86
N ASP A 140 -22.02 5.15 -11.85
CA ASP A 140 -22.86 3.98 -12.15
C ASP A 140 -22.48 3.33 -13.51
N ARG A 141 -21.28 3.65 -14.04
CA ARG A 141 -20.71 2.99 -15.22
C ARG A 141 -19.60 2.01 -14.81
N PRO A 142 -19.50 0.83 -15.42
CA PRO A 142 -18.45 -0.13 -15.13
C PRO A 142 -17.03 0.47 -15.27
N VAL A 143 -16.14 0.19 -14.31
CA VAL A 143 -14.76 0.71 -14.30
C VAL A 143 -13.99 0.31 -15.57
N GLY A 144 -14.25 -0.89 -16.11
CA GLY A 144 -13.61 -1.38 -17.33
C GLY A 144 -13.93 -0.59 -18.58
N GLU A 145 -14.93 0.30 -18.56
CA GLU A 145 -15.26 1.18 -19.68
C GLU A 145 -14.46 2.48 -19.66
N PHE A 146 -13.85 2.85 -18.53
CA PHE A 146 -13.09 4.10 -18.39
C PHE A 146 -11.81 4.10 -19.23
N SER A 147 -11.12 2.97 -19.30
CA SER A 147 -9.89 2.83 -20.11
C SER A 147 -10.13 2.90 -21.63
N LYS A 148 -11.35 2.60 -22.07
CA LYS A 148 -11.73 2.69 -23.49
C LYS A 148 -12.06 4.11 -23.96
N GLY A 149 -12.36 5.01 -23.02
CA GLY A 149 -12.67 6.42 -23.29
C GLY A 149 -11.43 7.28 -23.56
N ILE A 150 -10.30 6.96 -22.92
CA ILE A 150 -9.05 7.73 -23.05
C ILE A 150 -8.35 7.43 -24.41
N ALA A 151 -8.65 6.32 -25.05
CA ALA A 151 -8.08 5.95 -26.36
C ALA A 151 -8.82 6.58 -27.56
N ARG A 152 -9.84 7.43 -27.32
CA ARG A 152 -10.68 8.02 -28.39
C ARG A 152 -10.74 9.55 -28.39
N SER A 153 -9.87 10.21 -27.62
CA SER A 153 -9.76 11.69 -27.62
C SER A 153 -8.38 12.15 -28.05
#